data_6b571428d43fc1f2c0f6b18c86d36bd9
#
_entry.id   6b571428d43fc1f2c0f6b18c86d36bd9
#
_cell.length_a   1.000
_cell.length_b   1.000
_cell.length_c   1.000
_cell.angle_alpha   90.00
_cell.angle_beta   90.00
_cell.angle_gamma   90.00
#
_symmetry.space_group_name_H-M   'P 1'
#
loop_
_entity.id
_entity.type
_entity.pdbx_description
1 polymer ?
#
loop_
_entity_poly.entity_id
_entity_poly.type
_entity_poly.pdbx_seq_one_letter_code
_entity_poly.pdbx_strand_id
1 'polypeptide(L)'
;MEQRVLCAGRSQQIMDSVLIALRDAGYDAEGAVTIDAAVEMAARGAYDALLVGGGITGDDRAELIERVQAIQPHIALAFADGGPHTALTVLRAALGDGPTS
;
A
#
# COMPACT_ATOMS: atom_id res chain seq x y z
N MET A 1 -3.34 15.34 10.12
CA MET A 1 -2.21 15.04 9.23
C MET A 1 -2.53 13.85 8.36
N GLU A 2 -2.20 13.94 7.09
CA GLU A 2 -2.45 12.85 6.18
C GLU A 2 -1.49 11.70 6.43
N GLN A 3 -2.03 10.49 6.43
CA GLN A 3 -1.19 9.30 6.51
C GLN A 3 -0.66 8.97 5.12
N ARG A 4 0.60 8.58 5.06
CA ARG A 4 1.26 8.26 3.80
C ARG A 4 1.17 6.77 3.52
N VAL A 5 0.73 6.44 2.32
CA VAL A 5 0.51 5.06 1.90
C VAL A 5 1.32 4.76 0.65
N LEU A 6 2.10 3.69 0.70
CA LEU A 6 2.81 3.18 -0.47
C LEU A 6 2.00 2.03 -1.03
N CYS A 7 1.56 2.17 -2.28
CA CYS A 7 0.79 1.15 -2.96
C CYS A 7 1.68 0.39 -3.93
N ALA A 8 1.67 -0.92 -3.87
CA ALA A 8 2.44 -1.78 -4.76
C ALA A 8 1.49 -2.68 -5.55
N GLY A 9 1.67 -2.76 -6.85
CA GLY A 9 0.82 -3.57 -7.73
C GLY A 9 1.53 -3.87 -9.03
N ARG A 10 0.85 -4.54 -9.95
CA ARG A 10 1.41 -4.87 -11.24
C ARG A 10 0.72 -4.18 -12.41
N SER A 11 -0.47 -3.65 -12.18
CA SER A 11 -1.25 -2.99 -13.23
C SER A 11 -1.29 -1.48 -12.98
N GLN A 12 -0.77 -0.71 -13.91
CA GLN A 12 -0.83 0.75 -13.83
C GLN A 12 -2.27 1.25 -13.83
N GLN A 13 -3.13 0.63 -14.61
CA GLN A 13 -4.53 1.02 -14.70
C GLN A 13 -5.25 0.83 -13.36
N ILE A 14 -5.05 -0.32 -12.74
CA ILE A 14 -5.63 -0.58 -11.41
C ILE A 14 -5.00 0.35 -10.38
N MET A 15 -3.70 0.54 -10.46
CA MET A 15 -2.99 1.43 -9.55
C MET A 15 -3.57 2.84 -9.59
N ASP A 16 -3.82 3.38 -10.79
CA ASP A 16 -4.39 4.72 -10.93
C ASP A 16 -5.74 4.83 -10.22
N SER A 17 -6.59 3.81 -10.37
CA SER A 17 -7.90 3.78 -9.70
C SER A 17 -7.76 3.73 -8.18
N VAL A 18 -6.84 2.92 -7.68
CA VAL A 18 -6.60 2.81 -6.25
C VAL A 18 -6.08 4.14 -5.69
N LEU A 19 -5.14 4.76 -6.37
CA LEU A 19 -4.58 6.04 -5.90
C LEU A 19 -5.65 7.14 -5.85
N ILE A 20 -6.52 7.20 -6.84
CA ILE A 20 -7.62 8.17 -6.84
C ILE A 20 -8.52 7.94 -5.63
N ALA A 21 -8.90 6.70 -5.36
CA ALA A 21 -9.78 6.37 -4.25
C ALA A 21 -9.15 6.74 -2.91
N LEU A 22 -7.87 6.45 -2.73
CA LEU A 22 -7.17 6.75 -1.48
C LEU A 22 -6.98 8.25 -1.28
N ARG A 23 -6.62 8.96 -2.34
CA ARG A 23 -6.43 10.41 -2.26
C ARG A 23 -7.75 11.12 -1.97
N ASP A 24 -8.85 10.66 -2.58
CA ASP A 24 -10.17 11.20 -2.30
C ASP A 24 -10.58 10.98 -0.84
N ALA A 25 -10.08 9.93 -0.22
CA ALA A 25 -10.36 9.63 1.19
C ALA A 25 -9.44 10.38 2.15
N GLY A 26 -8.50 11.18 1.64
CA GLY A 26 -7.61 11.99 2.47
C GLY A 26 -6.23 11.39 2.76
N TYR A 27 -5.87 10.31 2.08
CA TYR A 27 -4.54 9.70 2.25
C TYR A 27 -3.56 10.30 1.25
N ASP A 28 -2.30 10.42 1.67
CA ASP A 28 -1.20 10.76 0.77
C ASP A 28 -0.66 9.46 0.17
N ALA A 29 -1.21 9.08 -0.97
CA ALA A 29 -0.92 7.78 -1.59
C ALA A 29 -0.01 7.92 -2.80
N GLU A 30 0.98 7.04 -2.85
CA GLU A 30 1.90 6.92 -3.99
C GLU A 30 1.95 5.47 -4.43
N GLY A 31 2.21 5.23 -5.71
CA GLY A 31 2.16 3.88 -6.26
C GLY A 31 3.41 3.46 -6.99
N ALA A 32 3.68 2.16 -6.98
CA ALA A 32 4.75 1.52 -7.71
C ALA A 32 4.22 0.25 -8.36
N VAL A 33 4.63 -0.01 -9.61
CA VAL A 33 4.16 -1.19 -10.34
C VAL A 33 5.23 -2.27 -10.46
N THR A 34 6.34 -2.11 -9.75
CA THR A 34 7.37 -3.14 -9.62
C THR A 34 7.80 -3.22 -8.16
N ILE A 35 8.32 -4.38 -7.77
CA ILE A 35 8.84 -4.57 -6.42
C ILE A 35 10.02 -3.64 -6.16
N ASP A 36 10.93 -3.54 -7.11
CA ASP A 36 12.11 -2.69 -6.95
C ASP A 36 11.74 -1.23 -6.76
N ALA A 37 10.77 -0.74 -7.52
CA ALA A 37 10.30 0.64 -7.38
C ALA A 37 9.67 0.88 -6.02
N ALA A 38 8.88 -0.07 -5.53
CA ALA A 38 8.25 0.03 -4.22
C ALA A 38 9.29 0.08 -3.11
N VAL A 39 10.29 -0.79 -3.17
CA VAL A 39 11.36 -0.83 -2.19
C VAL A 39 12.17 0.46 -2.22
N GLU A 40 12.47 0.97 -3.40
CA GLU A 40 13.21 2.22 -3.54
C GLU A 40 12.43 3.39 -2.93
N MET A 41 11.13 3.45 -3.15
CA MET A 41 10.29 4.49 -2.56
C MET A 41 10.28 4.39 -1.04
N ALA A 42 10.18 3.18 -0.51
CA ALA A 42 10.23 2.96 0.95
C ALA A 42 11.57 3.39 1.55
N ALA A 43 12.64 3.28 0.79
CA ALA A 43 13.97 3.70 1.25
C ALA A 43 14.13 5.22 1.25
N ARG A 44 13.36 5.91 0.41
CA ARG A 44 13.48 7.38 0.27
C ARG A 44 12.55 8.16 1.18
N GLY A 45 11.46 7.56 1.62
CA GLY A 45 10.47 8.27 2.41
C GLY A 45 9.87 7.39 3.49
N ALA A 46 9.23 8.02 4.46
CA ALA A 46 8.53 7.31 5.50
C ALA A 46 7.08 7.12 5.09
N TYR A 47 6.58 5.90 5.24
CA TYR A 47 5.18 5.56 4.96
C TYR A 47 4.55 4.93 6.19
N ASP A 48 3.27 5.21 6.37
CA ASP A 48 2.51 4.63 7.48
C ASP A 48 2.00 3.24 7.14
N ALA A 49 1.76 2.97 5.85
CA ALA A 49 1.24 1.67 5.41
C ALA A 49 1.76 1.29 4.04
N LEU A 50 1.86 -0.02 3.81
CA LEU A 50 2.09 -0.62 2.51
C LEU A 50 0.82 -1.35 2.10
N LEU A 51 0.23 -0.92 1.00
CA LEU A 51 -0.94 -1.56 0.42
C LEU A 51 -0.49 -2.44 -0.74
N VAL A 52 -0.69 -3.75 -0.62
CA VAL A 52 -0.26 -4.73 -1.62
C VAL A 52 -1.44 -5.13 -2.48
N GLY A 53 -1.34 -4.92 -3.78
CA GLY A 53 -2.40 -5.28 -4.72
C GLY A 53 -2.47 -6.79 -4.97
N GLY A 54 -3.62 -7.25 -5.44
CA GLY A 54 -3.87 -8.67 -5.69
C GLY A 54 -3.01 -9.27 -6.80
N GLY A 55 -2.42 -8.43 -7.66
CA GLY A 55 -1.53 -8.91 -8.72
C GLY A 55 -0.15 -9.33 -8.24
N ILE A 56 0.21 -8.97 -7.01
CA ILE A 56 1.47 -9.41 -6.40
C ILE A 56 1.15 -10.57 -5.47
N THR A 57 1.58 -11.77 -5.83
CA THR A 57 1.22 -12.99 -5.10
C THR A 57 2.45 -13.86 -4.87
N GLY A 58 2.29 -14.88 -4.01
CA GLY A 58 3.31 -15.89 -3.80
C GLY A 58 4.64 -15.32 -3.31
N ASP A 59 5.71 -15.77 -3.93
CA ASP A 59 7.07 -15.36 -3.55
C ASP A 59 7.32 -13.89 -3.75
N ASP A 60 6.70 -13.30 -4.77
CA ASP A 60 6.84 -11.86 -5.04
C ASP A 60 6.25 -11.04 -3.89
N ARG A 61 5.11 -11.45 -3.38
CA ARG A 61 4.49 -10.76 -2.23
C ARG A 61 5.38 -10.89 -1.00
N ALA A 62 5.89 -12.07 -0.73
CA ALA A 62 6.76 -12.30 0.41
C ALA A 62 8.04 -11.47 0.30
N GLU A 63 8.64 -11.43 -0.88
CA GLU A 63 9.85 -10.64 -1.12
C GLU A 63 9.59 -9.14 -0.88
N LEU A 64 8.49 -8.62 -1.42
CA LEU A 64 8.14 -7.22 -1.26
C LEU A 64 8.00 -6.86 0.22
N ILE A 65 7.24 -7.64 0.95
CA ILE A 65 6.99 -7.41 2.37
C ILE A 65 8.31 -7.45 3.15
N GLU A 66 9.11 -8.47 2.92
CA GLU A 66 10.38 -8.64 3.63
C GLU A 66 11.32 -7.47 3.39
N ARG A 67 11.45 -7.05 2.13
CA ARG A 67 12.35 -5.95 1.77
C ARG A 67 11.87 -4.63 2.33
N VAL A 68 10.58 -4.35 2.28
CA VAL A 68 10.03 -3.10 2.81
C VAL A 68 10.11 -3.08 4.34
N GLN A 69 9.80 -4.18 5.00
CA GLN A 69 9.89 -4.25 6.47
C GLN A 69 11.32 -4.14 6.97
N ALA A 70 12.30 -4.57 6.19
CA ALA A 70 13.70 -4.39 6.54
C ALA A 70 14.07 -2.91 6.62
N ILE A 71 13.40 -2.07 5.82
CA ILE A 71 13.64 -0.61 5.80
C ILE A 71 12.74 0.09 6.82
N GLN A 72 11.48 -0.31 6.89
CA GLN A 72 10.48 0.30 7.78
C GLN A 72 9.76 -0.79 8.59
N PRO A 73 10.35 -1.23 9.70
CA PRO A 73 9.82 -2.38 10.46
C PRO A 73 8.41 -2.19 11.03
N HIS A 74 7.99 -0.95 11.21
CA HIS A 74 6.69 -0.65 11.81
C HIS A 74 5.61 -0.30 10.79
N ILE A 75 5.90 -0.43 9.50
CA ILE A 75 4.91 -0.13 8.47
C ILE A 75 3.72 -1.08 8.58
N ALA A 76 2.51 -0.54 8.51
CA ALA A 76 1.31 -1.35 8.52
C ALA A 76 1.13 -2.04 7.15
N LEU A 77 0.63 -3.26 7.14
CA LEU A 77 0.43 -4.01 5.91
C LEU A 77 -1.05 -4.17 5.61
N ALA A 78 -1.44 -3.91 4.38
CA ALA A 78 -2.81 -4.10 3.91
C ALA A 78 -2.78 -4.80 2.54
N PHE A 79 -3.73 -5.70 2.31
CA PHE A 79 -3.78 -6.50 1.09
C PHE A 79 -5.08 -6.26 0.34
N ALA A 80 -4.98 -5.62 -0.83
CA ALA A 80 -6.14 -5.24 -1.62
C ALA A 80 -6.41 -6.25 -2.72
N ASP A 81 -6.86 -7.43 -2.34
CA ASP A 81 -7.11 -8.52 -3.29
C ASP A 81 -8.41 -8.33 -4.09
N GLY A 82 -9.30 -7.45 -3.64
CA GLY A 82 -10.59 -7.21 -4.28
C GLY A 82 -10.72 -5.91 -5.05
N GLY A 83 -9.62 -5.22 -5.32
CA GLY A 83 -9.62 -3.98 -6.09
C GLY A 83 -9.81 -2.71 -5.24
N PRO A 84 -10.15 -1.56 -5.87
CA PRO A 84 -10.19 -0.27 -5.18
C PRO A 84 -11.12 -0.19 -3.97
N HIS A 85 -12.28 -0.84 -4.03
CA HIS A 85 -13.22 -0.89 -2.89
C HIS A 85 -12.58 -1.53 -1.67
N THR A 86 -11.92 -2.65 -1.90
CA THR A 86 -11.27 -3.40 -0.84
C THR A 86 -10.07 -2.65 -0.30
N ALA A 87 -9.37 -1.93 -1.17
CA ALA A 87 -8.16 -1.19 -0.81
C ALA A 87 -8.42 -0.24 0.36
N LEU A 88 -9.47 0.56 0.29
CA LEU A 88 -9.76 1.53 1.33
C LEU A 88 -10.14 0.85 2.65
N THR A 89 -10.95 -0.21 2.57
CA THR A 89 -11.38 -0.96 3.74
C THR A 89 -10.21 -1.61 4.47
N VAL A 90 -9.34 -2.32 3.73
CA VAL A 90 -8.21 -3.00 4.35
C VAL A 90 -7.17 -2.01 4.87
N LEU A 91 -7.01 -0.89 4.20
CA LEU A 91 -6.09 0.14 4.63
C LEU A 91 -6.52 0.75 5.96
N ARG A 92 -7.79 1.09 6.10
CA ARG A 92 -8.32 1.62 7.35
C ARG A 92 -8.17 0.65 8.50
N ALA A 93 -8.41 -0.62 8.24
CA ALA A 93 -8.23 -1.65 9.25
C ALA A 93 -6.77 -1.77 9.68
N ALA A 94 -5.84 -1.71 8.72
CA ALA A 94 -4.41 -1.83 9.00
C ALA A 94 -3.89 -0.64 9.81
N LEU A 95 -4.40 0.55 9.53
CA LEU A 95 -3.97 1.77 10.21
C LEU A 95 -4.74 2.05 11.50
N GLY A 96 -5.73 1.25 11.83
CA GLY A 96 -6.53 1.46 13.01
C GLY A 96 -7.51 2.61 12.90
N ASP A 97 -7.80 3.07 11.69
CA ASP A 97 -8.73 4.17 11.43
C ASP A 97 -10.17 3.69 11.34
N GLY A 98 -10.51 2.71 12.16
CA GLY A 98 -11.86 2.20 12.15
C GLY A 98 -12.87 3.17 12.76
N PRO A 99 -14.17 2.96 12.48
CA PRO A 99 -15.22 3.86 12.96
C PRO A 99 -15.44 3.81 14.45
N THR A 100 -14.82 2.87 15.12
CA THR A 100 -15.00 2.67 16.56
C THR A 100 -14.10 3.50 17.42
N SER A 101 -13.20 4.17 16.83
CA SER A 101 -12.23 4.95 17.62
C SER A 101 -12.90 5.93 18.53
#